data_af600d09b555c67af386152f2086b5c1
#
_entry.id   af600d09b555c67af386152f2086b5c1
#
_cell.length_a   1.000
_cell.length_b   1.000
_cell.length_c   1.000
_cell.angle_alpha   90.00
_cell.angle_beta   90.00
_cell.angle_gamma   90.00
#
_symmetry.space_group_name_H-M   'P 1'
#
loop_
_entity.id
_entity.type
_entity.pdbx_description
1 polymer ?
#
loop_
_entity_poly.entity_id
_entity_poly.type
_entity_poly.pdbx_seq_one_letter_code
_entity_poly.pdbx_strand_id
1 'polypeptide(L)'
;MAYDEDLANRIWGALDQVPGLVEKKMFGGVGFMVQGNMACGVHKDMLVVRVGPERYEELMQLPYTRPFDMTGRAMKGWIMVTGEGMASEADFKDWVNQGVEFALSLPPK
;
A
#
# COMPACT_ATOMS: atom_id res chain seq x y z
N MET A 1 14.36 -12.30 -6.76
CA MET A 1 13.07 -11.63 -6.86
C MET A 1 13.19 -10.22 -6.33
N ALA A 2 12.54 -9.29 -6.96
CA ALA A 2 12.68 -7.88 -6.60
C ALA A 2 11.84 -7.49 -5.39
N TYR A 3 10.84 -8.29 -5.03
CA TYR A 3 9.93 -7.99 -3.92
C TYR A 3 9.42 -9.26 -3.27
N ASP A 4 8.83 -9.10 -2.08
CA ASP A 4 8.29 -10.20 -1.30
C ASP A 4 6.97 -10.70 -1.89
N GLU A 5 7.02 -11.86 -2.54
CA GLU A 5 5.84 -12.44 -3.20
C GLU A 5 4.81 -12.95 -2.20
N ASP A 6 5.25 -13.37 -1.02
CA ASP A 6 4.30 -13.78 0.02
C ASP A 6 3.45 -12.61 0.48
N LEU A 7 4.07 -11.44 0.60
CA LEU A 7 3.34 -10.23 0.95
C LEU A 7 2.35 -9.86 -0.15
N ALA A 8 2.75 -9.96 -1.40
CA ALA A 8 1.84 -9.71 -2.53
C ALA A 8 0.65 -10.66 -2.49
N ASN A 9 0.89 -11.93 -2.18
CA ASN A 9 -0.19 -12.92 -2.07
C ASN A 9 -1.12 -12.61 -0.90
N ARG A 10 -0.61 -12.08 0.20
CA ARG A 10 -1.44 -11.63 1.32
C ARG A 10 -2.38 -10.49 0.88
N ILE A 11 -1.87 -9.57 0.06
CA ILE A 11 -2.70 -8.48 -0.46
C ILE A 11 -3.82 -9.05 -1.32
N TRP A 12 -3.51 -9.97 -2.23
CA TRP A 12 -4.53 -10.61 -3.05
C TRP A 12 -5.61 -11.27 -2.18
N GLY A 13 -5.19 -11.99 -1.13
CA GLY A 13 -6.15 -12.64 -0.23
C GLY A 13 -7.03 -11.65 0.51
N ALA A 14 -6.49 -10.50 0.89
CA ALA A 14 -7.25 -9.49 1.60
C ALA A 14 -8.19 -8.69 0.70
N LEU A 15 -7.85 -8.54 -0.59
CA LEU A 15 -8.59 -7.67 -1.51
C LEU A 15 -9.29 -8.41 -2.64
N ASP A 16 -9.39 -9.74 -2.58
CA ASP A 16 -9.97 -10.52 -3.68
C ASP A 16 -11.45 -10.20 -3.97
N GLN A 17 -12.14 -9.56 -3.01
CA GLN A 17 -13.53 -9.15 -3.18
C GLN A 17 -13.67 -7.75 -3.75
N VAL A 18 -12.57 -7.02 -3.93
CA VAL A 18 -12.63 -5.63 -4.39
C VAL A 18 -12.82 -5.59 -5.91
N PRO A 19 -13.92 -5.00 -6.40
CA PRO A 19 -14.14 -4.91 -7.85
C PRO A 19 -13.09 -4.04 -8.53
N GLY A 20 -12.62 -4.49 -9.69
CA GLY A 20 -11.66 -3.70 -10.46
C GLY A 20 -10.23 -3.75 -9.96
N LEU A 21 -9.91 -4.70 -9.08
CA LEU A 21 -8.54 -4.86 -8.60
C LEU A 21 -7.63 -5.39 -9.70
N VAL A 22 -6.52 -4.71 -9.94
CA VAL A 22 -5.53 -5.11 -10.94
C VAL A 22 -4.14 -5.02 -10.32
N GLU A 23 -3.35 -6.08 -10.48
CA GLU A 23 -1.96 -6.09 -10.06
C GLU A 23 -1.08 -5.57 -11.22
N LYS A 24 -0.14 -4.69 -10.90
CA LYS A 24 0.75 -4.14 -11.91
C LYS A 24 2.16 -4.02 -11.37
N LYS A 25 3.12 -4.60 -12.05
CA LYS A 25 4.53 -4.50 -11.65
C LYS A 25 5.07 -3.12 -11.98
N MET A 26 5.78 -2.52 -11.01
CA MET A 26 6.36 -1.19 -11.18
C MET A 26 7.47 -0.94 -10.16
N PHE A 27 8.45 -0.11 -10.53
CA PHE A 27 9.52 0.34 -9.61
C PHE A 27 10.23 -0.81 -8.88
N GLY A 28 10.38 -1.96 -9.53
CA GLY A 28 10.99 -3.12 -8.90
C GLY A 28 10.13 -3.80 -7.88
N GLY A 29 8.84 -3.41 -7.78
CA GLY A 29 7.87 -4.01 -6.87
C GLY A 29 6.59 -4.30 -7.60
N VAL A 30 5.47 -4.27 -6.87
CA VAL A 30 4.15 -4.52 -7.46
C VAL A 30 3.14 -3.58 -6.82
N GLY A 31 2.26 -3.02 -7.64
CA GLY A 31 1.17 -2.15 -7.17
C GLY A 31 -0.17 -2.82 -7.40
N PHE A 32 -1.11 -2.52 -6.53
CA PHE A 32 -2.49 -3.00 -6.65
C PHE A 32 -3.39 -1.81 -6.91
N MET A 33 -4.01 -1.81 -8.08
CA MET A 33 -4.81 -0.71 -8.58
C MET A 33 -6.29 -1.02 -8.39
N VAL A 34 -7.04 -0.01 -7.95
CA VAL A 34 -8.49 -0.10 -7.84
C VAL A 34 -9.08 0.98 -8.71
N GLN A 35 -9.84 0.59 -9.72
CA GLN A 35 -10.43 1.52 -10.70
C GLN A 35 -9.39 2.46 -11.32
N GLY A 36 -8.19 1.93 -11.56
CA GLY A 36 -7.10 2.68 -12.18
C GLY A 36 -6.27 3.52 -11.22
N ASN A 37 -6.63 3.57 -9.94
CA ASN A 37 -5.88 4.30 -8.92
C ASN A 37 -5.14 3.32 -8.00
N MET A 38 -3.86 3.57 -7.75
CA MET A 38 -3.10 2.69 -6.89
C MET A 38 -3.56 2.82 -5.45
N ALA A 39 -3.82 1.68 -4.80
CA ALA A 39 -4.26 1.61 -3.41
C ALA A 39 -3.11 1.21 -2.49
N CYS A 40 -2.37 0.19 -2.87
CA CYS A 40 -1.26 -0.33 -2.07
C CYS A 40 -0.32 -1.12 -2.96
N GLY A 41 0.75 -1.64 -2.39
CA GLY A 41 1.69 -2.43 -3.14
C GLY A 41 2.78 -3.00 -2.24
N VAL A 42 3.79 -3.57 -2.88
CA VAL A 42 4.94 -4.15 -2.19
C VAL A 42 6.20 -3.57 -2.80
N HIS A 43 7.10 -3.10 -1.93
CA HIS A 43 8.44 -2.68 -2.32
C HIS A 43 9.42 -3.40 -1.42
N LYS A 44 10.26 -4.27 -1.99
CA LYS A 44 11.14 -5.16 -1.22
C LYS A 44 10.27 -6.00 -0.28
N ASP A 45 10.43 -5.88 1.04
CA ASP A 45 9.65 -6.62 2.02
C ASP A 45 8.68 -5.73 2.79
N MET A 46 8.41 -4.54 2.28
CA MET A 46 7.55 -3.55 2.93
C MET A 46 6.25 -3.35 2.17
N LEU A 47 5.18 -3.11 2.91
CA LEU A 47 3.88 -2.78 2.35
C LEU A 47 3.85 -1.29 2.03
N VAL A 48 3.46 -0.95 0.80
CA VAL A 48 3.25 0.43 0.39
C VAL A 48 1.76 0.71 0.46
N VAL A 49 1.37 1.80 1.12
CA VAL A 49 -0.04 2.16 1.26
C VAL A 49 -0.23 3.62 0.87
N ARG A 50 -1.22 3.86 0.01
CA ARG A 50 -1.61 5.22 -0.33
C ARG A 50 -2.68 5.67 0.64
N VAL A 51 -2.29 6.49 1.63
CA VAL A 51 -3.20 6.91 2.70
C VAL A 51 -3.80 8.29 2.47
N GLY A 52 -3.25 9.02 1.50
CA GLY A 52 -3.70 10.38 1.21
C GLY A 52 -2.96 11.42 2.02
N PRO A 53 -2.91 12.67 1.51
CA PRO A 53 -2.11 13.71 2.17
C PRO A 53 -2.64 14.14 3.52
N GLU A 54 -3.94 14.00 3.78
CA GLU A 54 -4.52 14.42 5.04
C GLU A 54 -4.09 13.54 6.21
N ARG A 55 -3.90 12.24 5.97
CA ARG A 55 -3.53 11.30 7.02
C ARG A 55 -2.03 11.01 7.08
N TYR A 56 -1.30 11.53 6.12
CA TYR A 56 0.11 11.21 5.97
C TYR A 56 0.92 11.51 7.22
N GLU A 57 0.83 12.73 7.74
CA GLU A 57 1.64 13.13 8.90
C GLU A 57 1.26 12.37 10.16
N GLU A 58 -0.03 12.14 10.37
CA GLU A 58 -0.52 11.37 11.50
C GLU A 58 0.07 9.95 11.50
N LEU A 59 -0.01 9.29 10.35
CA LEU A 59 0.44 7.91 10.24
C LEU A 59 1.96 7.79 10.25
N MET A 60 2.68 8.83 9.83
CA MET A 60 4.13 8.84 9.89
C MET A 60 4.68 8.94 11.31
N GLN A 61 3.84 9.21 12.29
CA GLN A 61 4.25 9.20 13.70
C GLN A 61 4.43 7.78 14.25
N LEU A 62 3.91 6.77 13.57
CA LEU A 62 4.00 5.39 14.03
C LEU A 62 5.42 4.86 13.82
N PRO A 63 5.95 4.05 14.76
CA PRO A 63 7.36 3.65 14.70
C PRO A 63 7.69 2.68 13.56
N TYR A 64 6.69 2.01 12.99
CA TYR A 64 6.90 1.04 11.91
C TYR A 64 6.54 1.58 10.53
N THR A 65 6.35 2.89 10.41
CA THR A 65 6.09 3.51 9.11
C THR A 65 7.31 4.27 8.63
N ARG A 66 7.45 4.36 7.31
CA ARG A 66 8.54 5.07 6.67
C ARG A 66 8.02 5.82 5.45
N PRO A 67 8.68 6.91 5.05
CA PRO A 67 8.27 7.59 3.82
C PRO A 67 8.55 6.73 2.60
N PHE A 68 7.68 6.83 1.61
CA PHE A 68 7.89 6.19 0.32
C PHE A 68 8.66 7.16 -0.56
N ASP A 69 9.97 6.95 -0.71
CA ASP A 69 10.87 7.91 -1.32
C ASP A 69 11.65 7.34 -2.52
N MET A 70 10.96 6.62 -3.39
CA MET A 70 11.58 5.94 -4.53
C MET A 70 12.39 6.86 -5.44
N THR A 71 12.03 8.15 -5.49
CA THR A 71 12.69 9.10 -6.36
C THR A 71 13.66 10.03 -5.62
N GLY A 72 14.01 9.68 -4.37
CA GLY A 72 14.84 10.54 -3.53
C GLY A 72 14.07 11.61 -2.79
N ARG A 73 12.75 11.66 -3.00
CA ARG A 73 11.84 12.56 -2.31
C ARG A 73 10.71 11.77 -1.69
N ALA A 74 10.37 12.10 -0.45
CA ALA A 74 9.20 11.51 0.18
C ALA A 74 7.95 11.93 -0.58
N MET A 75 7.11 10.94 -0.91
CA MET A 75 5.86 11.20 -1.60
C MET A 75 4.75 11.38 -0.58
N LYS A 76 4.32 12.62 -0.38
CA LYS A 76 3.28 12.92 0.60
C LYS A 76 1.99 12.19 0.25
N GLY A 77 1.44 11.49 1.24
CA GLY A 77 0.25 10.66 1.03
C GLY A 77 0.56 9.18 0.82
N TRP A 78 1.84 8.82 0.72
CA TRP A 78 2.28 7.45 0.53
C TRP A 78 3.21 7.06 1.66
N ILE A 79 2.99 5.90 2.27
CA ILE A 79 3.86 5.40 3.33
C ILE A 79 4.25 3.95 3.07
N MET A 80 5.36 3.53 3.68
CA MET A 80 5.73 2.13 3.71
C MET A 80 5.60 1.63 5.14
N VAL A 81 5.07 0.41 5.29
CA VAL A 81 4.87 -0.23 6.59
C VAL A 81 5.81 -1.41 6.68
N THR A 82 6.60 -1.45 7.75
CA THR A 82 7.51 -2.58 7.99
C THR A 82 6.75 -3.76 8.57
N GLY A 83 7.42 -4.93 8.63
CA GLY A 83 6.77 -6.15 9.10
C GLY A 83 6.13 -6.05 10.47
N GLU A 84 6.71 -5.23 11.36
CA GLU A 84 6.15 -5.05 12.71
C GLU A 84 4.75 -4.43 12.68
N GLY A 85 4.50 -3.51 11.74
CA GLY A 85 3.22 -2.84 11.64
C GLY A 85 2.13 -3.66 10.99
N MET A 86 2.49 -4.82 10.43
CA MET A 86 1.53 -5.69 9.74
C MET A 86 1.65 -7.15 10.20
N ALA A 87 2.14 -7.37 11.42
CA ALA A 87 2.35 -8.71 11.94
C ALA A 87 1.04 -9.45 12.17
N SER A 88 -0.02 -8.76 12.60
CA SER A 88 -1.33 -9.39 12.76
C SER A 88 -2.14 -9.24 11.49
N GLU A 89 -3.05 -10.19 11.24
CA GLU A 89 -3.94 -10.10 10.08
C GLU A 89 -4.86 -8.88 10.17
N ALA A 90 -5.29 -8.55 11.39
CA ALA A 90 -6.17 -7.38 11.59
C ALA A 90 -5.45 -6.08 11.19
N ASP A 91 -4.21 -5.92 11.61
CA ASP A 91 -3.43 -4.73 11.27
C ASP A 91 -3.13 -4.68 9.78
N PHE A 92 -2.77 -5.83 9.20
CA PHE A 92 -2.51 -5.91 7.77
C PHE A 92 -3.73 -5.51 6.95
N LYS A 93 -4.89 -6.07 7.28
CA LYS A 93 -6.14 -5.75 6.57
C LYS A 93 -6.52 -4.29 6.73
N ASP A 94 -6.30 -3.73 7.92
CA ASP A 94 -6.59 -2.32 8.15
C ASP A 94 -5.75 -1.44 7.22
N TRP A 95 -4.46 -1.73 7.09
CA TRP A 95 -3.58 -0.96 6.20
C TRP A 95 -4.04 -1.03 4.75
N VAL A 96 -4.29 -2.24 4.23
CA VAL A 96 -4.68 -2.36 2.82
C VAL A 96 -6.05 -1.74 2.57
N ASN A 97 -6.96 -1.84 3.54
CA ASN A 97 -8.28 -1.21 3.41
C ASN A 97 -8.19 0.31 3.38
N GLN A 98 -7.28 0.91 4.13
CA GLN A 98 -7.06 2.34 4.07
C GLN A 98 -6.64 2.78 2.67
N GLY A 99 -5.77 1.99 2.02
CA GLY A 99 -5.37 2.27 0.66
C GLY A 99 -6.52 2.16 -0.32
N VAL A 100 -7.35 1.12 -0.17
CA VAL A 100 -8.52 0.93 -1.03
C VAL A 100 -9.52 2.07 -0.85
N GLU A 101 -9.79 2.46 0.40
CA GLU A 101 -10.73 3.56 0.67
C GLU A 101 -10.27 4.86 0.01
N PHE A 102 -8.97 5.14 0.10
CA PHE A 102 -8.46 6.35 -0.54
C PHE A 102 -8.57 6.26 -2.07
N ALA A 103 -8.20 5.13 -2.64
CA ALA A 103 -8.29 4.94 -4.10
C ALA A 103 -9.73 5.09 -4.59
N LEU A 104 -10.69 4.57 -3.83
CA LEU A 104 -12.11 4.68 -4.19
C LEU A 104 -12.64 6.10 -4.02
N SER A 105 -11.99 6.93 -3.23
CA SER A 105 -12.38 8.33 -3.07
C SER A 105 -11.98 9.19 -4.29
N LEU A 106 -11.12 8.65 -5.15
CA LEU A 106 -10.66 9.35 -6.34
C LEU A 106 -11.53 8.98 -7.54
N PRO A 107 -11.63 9.87 -8.54
CA PRO A 107 -12.34 9.51 -9.77
C PRO A 107 -11.68 8.29 -10.44
N PRO A 108 -12.48 7.38 -10.98
CA PRO A 108 -11.91 6.24 -11.72
C PRO A 108 -11.09 6.69 -12.91
N LYS A 109 -10.06 5.93 -13.20
CA LYS A 109 -9.22 6.21 -14.38
C LYS A 109 -9.46 5.22 -15.49
#